data_65a125b4bb6e9e5a1d16474dc96f7f09
#
_entry.id   65a125b4bb6e9e5a1d16474dc96f7f09
#
_cell.length_a   1.000
_cell.length_b   1.000
_cell.length_c   1.000
_cell.angle_alpha   90.00
_cell.angle_beta   90.00
_cell.angle_gamma   90.00
#
_symmetry.space_group_name_H-M   'P 1'
#
loop_
_entity.id
_entity.type
_entity.pdbx_description
1 polymer ?
#
loop_
_entity_poly.entity_id
_entity_poly.type
_entity_poly.pdbx_seq_one_letter_code
_entity_poly.pdbx_strand_id
1 'polypeptide(L)'
;YEITTRLVGSEMCIRDSPSRGIIGLRSNLLTASAGEAIIAHRLKGFEPYKGDIEMRINGSLIAMETGDTFAYAINKLQDRGKFFIEPGETVYAGQVIGESTRPDDIVINVCKSKKLTNMRASGSDDKVNIAPPIKFSLEEALEYIQEDEYVEVTPHSMRLRKIILDETERKRQSKRITSVED
;
A
#
# COMPACT_ATOMS: atom_id res chain seq x y z
N TYR A 1 -17.94 -16.67 19.82
CA TYR A 1 -17.34 -17.71 20.68
C TYR A 1 -16.04 -18.15 20.07
N GLU A 2 -14.96 -18.01 20.82
CA GLU A 2 -13.62 -18.45 20.44
C GLU A 2 -13.42 -19.86 21.03
N ILE A 3 -13.29 -20.88 20.16
CA ILE A 3 -12.95 -22.24 20.61
C ILE A 3 -11.51 -22.49 20.16
N THR A 4 -10.59 -22.48 21.10
CA THR A 4 -9.20 -22.85 20.88
C THR A 4 -9.02 -24.31 21.30
N THR A 5 -8.83 -25.21 20.34
CA THR A 5 -8.48 -26.60 20.61
C THR A 5 -7.01 -26.79 20.32
N ARG A 6 -6.21 -27.13 21.32
CA ARG A 6 -4.78 -27.42 21.19
C ARG A 6 -4.59 -28.89 20.87
N LEU A 7 -4.20 -29.20 19.65
CA LEU A 7 -3.72 -30.51 19.27
C LEU A 7 -2.19 -30.57 19.47
N VAL A 8 -1.67 -31.74 19.85
CA VAL A 8 -0.22 -31.92 20.06
C VAL A 8 0.53 -31.58 18.79
N GLY A 9 1.26 -30.45 18.79
CA GLY A 9 2.05 -29.96 17.66
C GLY A 9 1.34 -29.03 16.68
N SER A 10 0.03 -28.77 16.82
CA SER A 10 -0.70 -27.80 15.98
C SER A 10 -1.77 -27.07 16.80
N GLU A 11 -1.97 -25.80 16.48
CA GLU A 11 -3.02 -24.99 17.07
C GLU A 11 -4.12 -24.75 16.04
N MET A 12 -5.37 -25.09 16.37
CA MET A 12 -6.54 -24.83 15.55
C MET A 12 -7.41 -23.76 16.18
N CYS A 13 -7.69 -22.71 15.44
CA CYS A 13 -8.56 -21.61 15.84
C CYS A 13 -9.80 -21.57 14.94
N ILE A 14 -10.98 -21.48 15.52
CA ILE A 14 -12.25 -21.31 14.79
C ILE A 14 -12.78 -19.92 15.08
N ARG A 15 -13.01 -19.12 14.03
CA ARG A 15 -13.54 -17.76 14.14
C ARG A 15 -14.69 -17.54 13.17
N ASP A 16 -15.72 -16.85 13.63
CA ASP A 16 -16.79 -16.35 12.77
C ASP A 16 -16.40 -14.96 12.25
N SER A 17 -16.42 -14.78 10.94
CA SER A 17 -16.12 -13.50 10.28
C SER A 17 -17.10 -13.26 9.14
N PRO A 18 -17.47 -12.00 8.85
CA PRO A 18 -18.15 -11.66 7.62
C PRO A 18 -17.31 -12.09 6.41
N SER A 19 -17.96 -12.53 5.32
CA SER A 19 -17.26 -12.98 4.10
C SER A 19 -16.30 -11.94 3.54
N ARG A 20 -16.59 -10.64 3.73
CA ARG A 20 -15.73 -9.52 3.36
C ARG A 20 -14.40 -9.50 4.12
N GLY A 21 -14.40 -9.88 5.41
CA GLY A 21 -13.20 -9.89 6.25
C GLY A 21 -12.28 -11.09 6.00
N ILE A 22 -12.65 -12.01 5.08
CA ILE A 22 -11.81 -13.14 4.67
C ILE A 22 -10.97 -12.80 3.43
N ILE A 23 -11.34 -11.72 2.72
CA ILE A 23 -10.58 -11.24 1.56
C ILE A 23 -9.16 -10.91 2.01
N GLY A 24 -8.13 -11.41 1.32
CA GLY A 24 -6.71 -11.22 1.66
C GLY A 24 -6.21 -12.02 2.86
N LEU A 25 -7.09 -12.54 3.72
CA LEU A 25 -6.70 -13.26 4.94
C LEU A 25 -5.81 -14.48 4.64
N ARG A 26 -6.12 -15.20 3.56
CA ARG A 26 -5.34 -16.39 3.17
C ARG A 26 -3.90 -16.02 2.82
N SER A 27 -3.70 -15.02 1.97
CA SER A 27 -2.38 -14.56 1.53
C SER A 27 -1.57 -14.05 2.72
N ASN A 28 -2.20 -13.25 3.60
CA ASN A 28 -1.57 -12.72 4.79
C ASN A 28 -1.13 -13.82 5.77
N LEU A 29 -1.99 -14.81 6.02
CA LEU A 29 -1.66 -15.91 6.92
C LEU A 29 -0.59 -16.84 6.35
N LEU A 30 -0.61 -17.13 5.04
CA LEU A 30 0.44 -17.91 4.38
C LEU A 30 1.79 -17.19 4.46
N THR A 31 1.81 -15.87 4.26
CA THR A 31 3.03 -15.07 4.37
C THR A 31 3.53 -15.05 5.82
N ALA A 32 2.65 -14.82 6.80
CA ALA A 32 3.00 -14.76 8.21
C ALA A 32 3.49 -16.11 8.77
N SER A 33 3.00 -17.23 8.22
CA SER A 33 3.38 -18.58 8.65
C SER A 33 4.46 -19.21 7.76
N ALA A 34 5.09 -18.46 6.86
CA ALA A 34 6.04 -18.99 5.87
C ALA A 34 5.46 -20.17 5.04
N GLY A 35 4.18 -20.15 4.76
CA GLY A 35 3.48 -21.17 3.97
C GLY A 35 2.89 -22.34 4.77
N GLU A 36 3.05 -22.38 6.09
CA GLU A 36 2.61 -23.52 6.90
C GLU A 36 1.12 -23.47 7.28
N ALA A 37 0.46 -22.31 7.18
CA ALA A 37 -0.94 -22.16 7.57
C ALA A 37 -1.89 -22.91 6.63
N ILE A 38 -2.81 -23.66 7.22
CA ILE A 38 -3.93 -24.31 6.52
C ILE A 38 -5.21 -23.57 6.88
N ILE A 39 -5.91 -23.03 5.87
CA ILE A 39 -7.12 -22.25 6.05
C ILE A 39 -8.27 -22.94 5.31
N ALA A 40 -9.33 -23.20 6.04
CA ALA A 40 -10.61 -23.65 5.49
C ALA A 40 -11.72 -22.75 6.00
N HIS A 41 -12.65 -22.38 5.12
CA HIS A 41 -13.82 -21.61 5.49
C HIS A 41 -15.09 -22.24 4.92
N ARG A 42 -16.21 -22.01 5.58
CA ARG A 42 -17.53 -22.44 5.13
C ARG A 42 -18.56 -21.35 5.42
N LEU A 43 -19.57 -21.26 4.59
CA LEU A 43 -20.70 -20.38 4.85
C LEU A 43 -21.49 -20.92 6.05
N LYS A 44 -21.70 -20.10 7.06
CA LYS A 44 -22.52 -20.38 8.22
C LYS A 44 -23.98 -20.00 7.99
N GLY A 45 -24.24 -18.87 7.34
CA GLY A 45 -25.56 -18.31 7.08
C GLY A 45 -25.49 -16.83 6.78
N PHE A 46 -26.65 -16.20 6.63
CA PHE A 46 -26.77 -14.77 6.45
C PHE A 46 -27.05 -14.12 7.80
N GLU A 47 -26.33 -13.05 8.11
CA GLU A 47 -26.46 -12.27 9.34
C GLU A 47 -26.67 -10.80 8.99
N PRO A 48 -27.19 -9.96 9.92
CA PRO A 48 -27.28 -8.52 9.73
C PRO A 48 -25.91 -7.90 9.40
N TYR A 49 -25.93 -6.81 8.64
CA TYR A 49 -24.71 -6.08 8.28
C TYR A 49 -23.96 -5.59 9.53
N LYS A 50 -22.69 -5.92 9.63
CA LYS A 50 -21.83 -5.62 10.81
C LYS A 50 -20.95 -4.37 10.66
N GLY A 51 -21.32 -3.47 9.77
CA GLY A 51 -20.53 -2.26 9.51
C GLY A 51 -19.41 -2.48 8.50
N ASP A 52 -18.66 -1.44 8.21
CA ASP A 52 -17.53 -1.48 7.28
C ASP A 52 -16.30 -2.13 7.94
N ILE A 53 -15.50 -2.79 7.13
CA ILE A 53 -14.25 -3.43 7.55
C ILE A 53 -13.12 -2.65 6.89
N GLU A 54 -12.35 -1.94 7.70
CA GLU A 54 -11.14 -1.28 7.22
C GLU A 54 -10.10 -2.31 6.81
N MET A 55 -9.78 -2.34 5.52
CA MET A 55 -8.79 -3.26 4.95
C MET A 55 -7.36 -2.74 5.12
N ARG A 56 -7.19 -1.43 5.07
CA ARG A 56 -5.92 -0.75 5.18
C ARG A 56 -6.05 0.49 6.06
N ILE A 57 -5.24 0.57 7.11
CA ILE A 57 -5.22 1.69 8.06
C ILE A 57 -4.30 2.82 7.54
N ASN A 58 -3.23 2.47 6.82
CA ASN A 58 -2.24 3.40 6.34
C ASN A 58 -2.67 4.08 5.04
N GLY A 59 -2.35 5.37 4.91
CA GLY A 59 -2.55 6.12 3.68
C GLY A 59 -1.56 5.76 2.59
N SER A 60 -1.65 6.45 1.47
CA SER A 60 -0.81 6.27 0.28
C SER A 60 0.29 7.32 0.17
N LEU A 61 1.46 6.92 -0.32
CA LEU A 61 2.45 7.83 -0.86
C LEU A 61 2.13 8.08 -2.34
N ILE A 62 1.88 9.33 -2.70
CA ILE A 62 1.41 9.73 -4.03
C ILE A 62 2.49 10.54 -4.73
N ALA A 63 2.77 10.25 -5.99
CA ALA A 63 3.69 11.02 -6.80
C ALA A 63 3.15 12.42 -7.09
N MET A 64 3.98 13.45 -6.83
CA MET A 64 3.64 14.86 -7.05
C MET A 64 3.68 15.25 -8.53
N GLU A 65 4.65 14.74 -9.28
CA GLU A 65 4.90 15.10 -10.66
C GLU A 65 5.23 13.88 -11.52
N THR A 66 5.18 14.08 -12.83
CA THR A 66 5.55 13.05 -13.81
C THR A 66 7.03 13.15 -14.13
N GLY A 67 7.74 12.04 -14.09
CA GLY A 67 9.18 11.98 -14.40
C GLY A 67 9.81 10.67 -13.91
N ASP A 68 11.12 10.59 -14.08
CA ASP A 68 11.91 9.44 -13.63
C ASP A 68 12.26 9.59 -12.15
N THR A 69 12.24 8.49 -11.43
CA THR A 69 12.54 8.45 -10.00
C THR A 69 14.04 8.41 -9.75
N PHE A 70 14.49 9.12 -8.73
CA PHE A 70 15.90 9.15 -8.35
C PHE A 70 16.15 8.42 -7.02
N ALA A 71 17.19 7.58 -7.00
CA ALA A 71 17.63 6.87 -5.80
C ALA A 71 17.81 7.80 -4.59
N TYR A 72 18.37 8.97 -4.79
CA TYR A 72 18.56 9.97 -3.76
C TYR A 72 17.22 10.46 -3.14
N ALA A 73 16.20 10.69 -3.97
CA ALA A 73 14.90 11.13 -3.48
C ALA A 73 14.19 10.02 -2.71
N ILE A 74 14.21 8.79 -3.23
CA ILE A 74 13.64 7.63 -2.56
C ILE A 74 14.32 7.41 -1.21
N ASN A 75 15.65 7.41 -1.15
CA ASN A 75 16.39 7.23 0.10
C ASN A 75 16.02 8.25 1.18
N LYS A 76 15.86 9.53 0.80
CA LYS A 76 15.44 10.59 1.73
C LYS A 76 14.00 10.46 2.24
N LEU A 77 13.16 9.75 1.51
CA LEU A 77 11.74 9.65 1.80
C LEU A 77 11.36 8.29 2.40
N GLN A 78 12.30 7.37 2.59
CA GLN A 78 12.07 6.04 3.16
C GLN A 78 11.43 6.08 4.55
N ASP A 79 11.73 7.09 5.36
CA ASP A 79 11.13 7.25 6.69
C ASP A 79 9.62 7.56 6.65
N ARG A 80 9.10 7.95 5.47
CA ARG A 80 7.68 8.26 5.29
C ARG A 80 6.83 7.06 4.93
N GLY A 81 7.46 5.94 4.51
CA GLY A 81 6.73 4.73 4.16
C GLY A 81 7.51 3.75 3.33
N LYS A 82 6.82 2.70 2.87
CA LYS A 82 7.38 1.64 2.03
C LYS A 82 7.04 1.92 0.57
N PHE A 83 8.03 1.83 -0.31
CA PHE A 83 7.87 2.10 -1.73
C PHE A 83 7.48 0.85 -2.54
N PHE A 84 6.74 1.06 -3.63
CA PHE A 84 6.36 0.04 -4.63
C PHE A 84 7.17 0.17 -5.91
N ILE A 85 7.96 1.24 -6.03
CA ILE A 85 8.72 1.63 -7.23
C ILE A 85 10.22 1.46 -7.00
N GLU A 86 10.95 1.24 -8.10
CA GLU A 86 12.41 1.20 -8.13
C GLU A 86 13.00 2.55 -8.57
N PRO A 87 14.28 2.85 -8.22
CA PRO A 87 14.98 3.96 -8.80
C PRO A 87 15.13 3.84 -10.31
N GLY A 88 14.90 4.92 -11.05
CA GLY A 88 14.93 4.95 -12.52
C GLY A 88 13.60 4.55 -13.17
N GLU A 89 12.57 4.22 -12.41
CA GLU A 89 11.24 3.96 -12.92
C GLU A 89 10.51 5.28 -13.22
N THR A 90 9.81 5.35 -14.35
CA THR A 90 9.01 6.52 -14.70
C THR A 90 7.66 6.47 -13.99
N VAL A 91 7.34 7.54 -13.27
CA VAL A 91 6.07 7.72 -12.55
C VAL A 91 5.31 8.92 -13.11
N TYR A 92 4.04 9.01 -12.79
CA TYR A 92 3.19 10.16 -13.16
C TYR A 92 2.46 10.75 -11.94
N ALA A 93 2.07 12.01 -12.04
CA ALA A 93 1.34 12.69 -10.98
C ALA A 93 0.04 11.97 -10.63
N GLY A 94 -0.21 11.73 -9.33
CA GLY A 94 -1.37 10.98 -8.86
C GLY A 94 -1.19 9.44 -8.81
N GLN A 95 -0.06 8.92 -9.26
CA GLN A 95 0.29 7.50 -9.10
C GLN A 95 0.57 7.22 -7.62
N VAL A 96 0.05 6.10 -7.10
CA VAL A 96 0.38 5.57 -5.78
C VAL A 96 1.70 4.82 -5.88
N ILE A 97 2.72 5.34 -5.23
CA ILE A 97 4.11 4.87 -5.32
C ILE A 97 4.62 4.21 -4.05
N GLY A 98 3.76 4.14 -3.02
CA GLY A 98 4.11 3.50 -1.76
C GLY A 98 2.98 3.58 -0.74
N GLU A 99 3.19 2.91 0.39
CA GLU A 99 2.35 2.96 1.58
C GLU A 99 2.94 3.94 2.59
N SER A 100 2.11 4.85 3.09
CA SER A 100 2.49 5.81 4.13
C SER A 100 2.63 5.11 5.50
N THR A 101 3.46 5.64 6.39
CA THR A 101 3.48 5.25 7.82
C THR A 101 2.34 5.89 8.62
N ARG A 102 1.59 6.80 8.01
CA ARG A 102 0.46 7.53 8.62
C ARG A 102 -0.85 7.13 7.94
N PRO A 103 -1.99 7.30 8.62
CA PRO A 103 -3.29 7.03 8.00
C PRO A 103 -3.61 7.99 6.84
N ASP A 104 -2.99 9.15 6.79
CA ASP A 104 -3.23 10.15 5.75
C ASP A 104 -2.40 9.90 4.49
N ASP A 105 -2.96 10.25 3.34
CA ASP A 105 -2.26 10.29 2.07
C ASP A 105 -1.22 11.42 2.05
N ILE A 106 -0.02 11.11 1.59
CA ILE A 106 1.09 12.06 1.50
C ILE A 106 1.54 12.19 0.06
N VAL A 107 1.48 13.41 -0.48
CA VAL A 107 2.04 13.72 -1.81
C VAL A 107 3.54 14.01 -1.66
N ILE A 108 4.35 13.29 -2.41
CA ILE A 108 5.81 13.36 -2.33
C ILE A 108 6.46 13.50 -3.72
N ASN A 109 7.61 14.15 -3.76
CA ASN A 109 8.36 14.30 -5.00
C ASN A 109 9.55 13.35 -5.02
N VAL A 110 9.48 12.31 -5.83
CA VAL A 110 10.54 11.30 -6.04
C VAL A 110 11.38 11.57 -7.29
N CYS A 111 11.03 12.60 -8.08
CA CYS A 111 11.72 12.97 -9.30
C CYS A 111 12.81 14.03 -9.07
N LYS A 112 13.11 14.37 -7.81
CA LYS A 112 14.17 15.34 -7.48
C LYS A 112 15.54 14.69 -7.54
N SER A 113 16.38 15.18 -8.46
CA SER A 113 17.80 14.86 -8.50
C SER A 113 18.57 15.56 -7.38
N LYS A 114 19.72 14.99 -7.00
CA LYS A 114 20.68 15.66 -6.10
C LYS A 114 21.19 16.93 -6.80
N LYS A 115 21.01 18.11 -6.20
CA LYS A 115 21.66 19.32 -6.70
C LYS A 115 23.17 19.15 -6.57
N LEU A 116 23.89 19.29 -7.67
CA LEU A 116 25.36 19.31 -7.67
C LEU A 116 25.78 20.57 -6.92
N THR A 117 26.21 20.44 -5.68
CA THR A 117 26.90 21.49 -4.96
C THR A 117 28.38 21.34 -5.25
N ASN A 118 29.04 22.41 -5.72
CA ASN A 118 30.47 22.47 -6.04
C ASN A 118 31.40 22.31 -4.81
N MET A 119 30.94 21.75 -3.71
CA MET A 119 31.80 21.46 -2.57
C MET A 119 32.46 20.10 -2.74
N ARG A 120 33.76 20.11 -2.81
CA ARG A 120 34.69 18.99 -2.85
C ARG A 120 34.44 18.02 -1.70
N ALA A 121 33.61 17.01 -1.93
CA ALA A 121 33.66 15.76 -1.23
C ALA A 121 33.83 14.66 -2.28
N SER A 122 35.00 14.66 -2.90
CA SER A 122 35.48 13.52 -3.65
C SER A 122 35.79 12.44 -2.63
N GLY A 123 34.98 11.39 -2.56
CA GLY A 123 35.35 10.19 -1.84
C GLY A 123 34.30 9.48 -1.00
N SER A 124 33.15 10.06 -0.76
CA SER A 124 32.04 9.38 -0.09
C SER A 124 30.84 9.34 -1.02
N ASP A 125 30.85 8.42 -1.97
CA ASP A 125 29.62 7.86 -2.47
C ASP A 125 29.02 7.06 -1.31
N ASP A 126 28.27 7.77 -0.44
CA ASP A 126 27.43 7.11 0.55
C ASP A 126 26.58 6.12 -0.22
N LYS A 127 26.85 4.83 -0.02
CA LYS A 127 26.06 3.75 -0.61
C LYS A 127 24.62 4.01 -0.23
N VAL A 128 23.83 4.47 -1.20
CA VAL A 128 22.41 4.75 -0.99
C VAL A 128 21.75 3.41 -0.68
N ASN A 129 21.42 3.19 0.59
CA ASN A 129 20.77 1.98 1.04
C ASN A 129 19.26 2.19 0.89
N ILE A 130 18.70 1.64 -0.18
CA ILE A 130 17.25 1.68 -0.44
C ILE A 130 16.67 0.32 -0.10
N ALA A 131 15.60 0.33 0.71
CA ALA A 131 14.84 -0.88 0.97
C ALA A 131 14.23 -1.42 -0.33
N PRO A 132 14.18 -2.74 -0.53
CA PRO A 132 13.58 -3.32 -1.73
C PRO A 132 12.10 -2.91 -1.82
N PRO A 133 11.61 -2.59 -3.02
CA PRO A 133 10.22 -2.22 -3.23
C PRO A 133 9.30 -3.43 -3.02
N ILE A 134 8.09 -3.15 -2.55
CA ILE A 134 7.02 -4.15 -2.49
C ILE A 134 6.45 -4.29 -3.89
N LYS A 135 6.45 -5.52 -4.44
CA LYS A 135 5.82 -5.83 -5.73
C LYS A 135 4.57 -6.65 -5.46
N PHE A 136 3.43 -6.18 -5.93
CA PHE A 136 2.15 -6.87 -5.80
C PHE A 136 1.88 -7.79 -7.00
N SER A 137 1.25 -8.92 -6.75
CA SER A 137 0.46 -9.63 -7.76
C SER A 137 -0.84 -8.86 -8.04
N LEU A 138 -1.56 -9.26 -9.10
CA LEU A 138 -2.85 -8.61 -9.41
C LEU A 138 -3.85 -8.77 -8.25
N GLU A 139 -3.90 -9.95 -7.68
CA GLU A 139 -4.78 -10.26 -6.55
C GLU A 139 -4.44 -9.42 -5.33
N GLU A 140 -3.16 -9.33 -4.96
CA GLU A 140 -2.70 -8.51 -3.85
C GLU A 140 -2.98 -7.02 -4.08
N ALA A 141 -2.81 -6.54 -5.32
CA ALA A 141 -3.11 -5.16 -5.67
C ALA A 141 -4.59 -4.83 -5.52
N LEU A 142 -5.49 -5.74 -5.95
CA LEU A 142 -6.93 -5.59 -5.81
C LEU A 142 -7.39 -5.66 -4.36
N GLU A 143 -6.71 -6.43 -3.52
CA GLU A 143 -6.96 -6.47 -2.07
C GLU A 143 -6.44 -5.23 -1.35
N TYR A 144 -5.37 -4.60 -1.89
CA TYR A 144 -4.69 -3.49 -1.26
C TYR A 144 -5.36 -2.13 -1.48
N ILE A 145 -5.96 -1.89 -2.66
CA ILE A 145 -6.53 -0.57 -3.05
C ILE A 145 -7.68 -0.15 -2.15
N GLN A 146 -7.80 1.17 -1.97
CA GLN A 146 -8.94 1.83 -1.33
C GLN A 146 -9.99 2.26 -2.37
N GLU A 147 -11.16 2.71 -1.91
CA GLU A 147 -12.29 3.12 -2.77
C GLU A 147 -11.94 4.27 -3.73
N ASP A 148 -10.96 5.10 -3.37
CA ASP A 148 -10.48 6.23 -4.18
C ASP A 148 -9.28 5.89 -5.07
N GLU A 149 -8.95 4.59 -5.20
CA GLU A 149 -7.80 4.08 -5.95
C GLU A 149 -8.22 3.11 -7.05
N TYR A 150 -7.42 3.05 -8.11
CA TYR A 150 -7.52 2.07 -9.19
C TYR A 150 -6.24 1.28 -9.36
N VAL A 151 -6.38 0.03 -9.80
CA VAL A 151 -5.28 -0.78 -10.36
C VAL A 151 -5.26 -0.57 -11.86
N GLU A 152 -4.17 -0.05 -12.37
CA GLU A 152 -3.90 0.10 -13.80
C GLU A 152 -3.04 -1.06 -14.26
N VAL A 153 -3.59 -1.91 -15.13
CA VAL A 153 -2.89 -3.07 -15.68
C VAL A 153 -2.56 -2.82 -17.14
N THR A 154 -1.27 -2.88 -17.45
CA THR A 154 -0.76 -2.80 -18.81
C THR A 154 0.00 -4.07 -19.15
N PRO A 155 0.30 -4.37 -20.44
CA PRO A 155 1.08 -5.55 -20.80
C PRO A 155 2.47 -5.62 -20.15
N HIS A 156 3.03 -4.47 -19.74
CA HIS A 156 4.41 -4.38 -19.22
C HIS A 156 4.49 -4.02 -17.73
N SER A 157 3.43 -3.45 -17.16
CA SER A 157 3.46 -2.96 -15.78
C SER A 157 2.09 -2.95 -15.14
N MET A 158 2.07 -3.13 -13.83
CA MET A 158 0.92 -2.93 -12.99
C MET A 158 1.21 -1.74 -12.06
N ARG A 159 0.29 -0.81 -11.97
CA ARG A 159 0.43 0.41 -11.19
C ARG A 159 -0.82 0.67 -10.38
N LEU A 160 -0.66 1.27 -9.23
CA LEU A 160 -1.75 1.79 -8.43
C LEU A 160 -1.86 3.29 -8.66
N ARG A 161 -3.06 3.83 -8.73
CA ARG A 161 -3.25 5.28 -8.90
C ARG A 161 -4.50 5.76 -8.19
N LYS A 162 -4.53 7.04 -7.84
CA LYS A 162 -5.77 7.68 -7.40
C LYS A 162 -6.74 7.85 -8.56
N ILE A 163 -8.04 7.78 -8.27
CA ILE A 163 -9.10 8.05 -9.27
C ILE A 163 -8.93 9.47 -9.81
N ILE A 164 -8.77 10.45 -8.92
CA ILE A 164 -8.48 11.83 -9.26
C ILE A 164 -6.98 12.05 -9.17
N LEU A 165 -6.35 12.31 -10.31
CA LEU A 165 -4.90 12.49 -10.38
C LEU A 165 -4.44 13.85 -9.83
N ASP A 166 -5.25 14.91 -10.01
CA ASP A 166 -4.91 16.24 -9.54
C ASP A 166 -5.07 16.38 -8.02
N GLU A 167 -4.02 16.84 -7.35
CA GLU A 167 -4.01 17.02 -5.89
C GLU A 167 -5.04 18.04 -5.40
N THR A 168 -5.21 19.13 -6.18
CA THR A 168 -6.13 20.22 -5.82
C THR A 168 -7.58 19.76 -5.86
N GLU A 169 -7.91 18.96 -6.88
CA GLU A 169 -9.24 18.37 -7.02
C GLU A 169 -9.52 17.35 -5.93
N ARG A 170 -8.57 16.47 -5.57
CA ARG A 170 -8.72 15.55 -4.43
C ARG A 170 -9.03 16.30 -3.14
N LYS A 171 -8.28 17.35 -2.83
CA LYS A 171 -8.51 18.18 -1.65
C LYS A 171 -9.87 18.89 -1.65
N ARG A 172 -10.35 19.29 -2.82
CA ARG A 172 -11.69 19.90 -2.95
C ARG A 172 -12.79 18.87 -2.72
N GLN A 173 -12.63 17.68 -3.26
CA GLN A 173 -13.60 16.61 -3.09
C GLN A 173 -13.68 16.14 -1.63
N SER A 174 -12.55 15.91 -0.98
CA SER A 174 -12.50 15.56 0.44
C SER A 174 -13.26 16.57 1.31
N LYS A 175 -13.04 17.88 1.11
CA LYS A 175 -13.75 18.93 1.83
C LYS A 175 -15.28 18.93 1.58
N ARG A 176 -15.72 18.55 0.37
CA ARG A 176 -17.16 18.47 0.05
C ARG A 176 -17.83 17.31 0.78
N ILE A 177 -17.15 16.15 0.86
CA ILE A 177 -17.67 14.97 1.57
C ILE A 177 -17.84 15.31 3.06
N THR A 178 -16.81 15.85 3.71
CA THR A 178 -16.88 16.24 5.13
C THR A 178 -17.99 17.27 5.42
N SER A 179 -18.27 18.18 4.49
CA SER A 179 -19.34 19.20 4.66
C SER A 179 -20.76 18.69 4.42
N VAL A 180 -20.94 17.45 4.01
CA VAL A 180 -22.26 16.80 3.80
C VAL A 180 -22.61 15.89 4.97
N GLU A 181 -21.59 15.47 5.75
CA GLU A 181 -21.77 14.60 6.93
C GLU A 181 -22.04 15.39 8.23
N ASP A 182 -21.80 16.71 8.22
CA ASP A 182 -22.16 17.66 9.28
C ASP A 182 -23.58 18.28 9.04
#